data_68b5ed9c13da19e8f067c5e37dcf8a90
#
_entry.id   68b5ed9c13da19e8f067c5e37dcf8a90
#
_cell.length_a   1.000
_cell.length_b   1.000
_cell.length_c   1.000
_cell.angle_alpha   90.00
_cell.angle_beta   90.00
_cell.angle_gamma   90.00
#
_symmetry.space_group_name_H-M   'P 1'
#
loop_
_entity.id
_entity.type
_entity.pdbx_description
1 polymer ?
#
loop_
_entity_poly.entity_id
_entity_poly.type
_entity_poly.pdbx_seq_one_letter_code
_entity_poly.pdbx_strand_id
1 'polypeptide(L)'
;DRSTIGHMSWVGIAFGFKWAWAPLVDRLPIPLLTAALGRRRSWLLVAQAAIMAALCTMALTDPRNALTPVVWCAIALAFASATQDIALDAFRIESGDSQHQAALSATYMAGYRLAMIWAGAGALWIAAANETPSADLYQYAAWRTAYLVMAMSMLPGILVVLLSKEPAPAPLRPARNAGEWLQSALIEPFAEFVRRHRWHAVLILSLIATYRISDVVMGIMANPFYVDMGYTKGEVAAITKVYGVIMTLVGAFVGGALALRMGVLKVLMLGAVLSAGSNLLFAWLGTRGHDLHALMAVISADNFSSGIATAAFVAYLSSLTNIQYSATQYALFSSMMVLLPKFLAGFSGDVVNAVGYTPFFVGTACIGLPVLVLIVLASRIKSTPGAH
;
A
#
# COMPACT_ATOMS: atom_id res chain seq x y z
N ASP A 1 23.47 -10.68 -5.06
CA ASP A 1 24.08 -9.35 -5.03
C ASP A 1 23.08 -8.33 -4.50
N ARG A 2 23.51 -7.44 -3.57
CA ARG A 2 22.67 -6.41 -2.92
C ARG A 2 22.16 -5.38 -3.91
N SER A 3 22.95 -5.01 -4.90
CA SER A 3 22.54 -4.10 -5.99
C SER A 3 21.37 -4.67 -6.79
N THR A 4 21.43 -5.97 -7.14
CA THR A 4 20.32 -6.66 -7.83
C THR A 4 19.03 -6.63 -7.00
N ILE A 5 19.12 -6.85 -5.67
CA ILE A 5 17.95 -6.79 -4.78
C ILE A 5 17.36 -5.36 -4.76
N GLY A 6 18.22 -4.34 -4.72
CA GLY A 6 17.80 -2.95 -4.83
C GLY A 6 17.04 -2.68 -6.13
N HIS A 7 17.64 -3.02 -7.27
CA HIS A 7 17.04 -2.81 -8.59
C HIS A 7 15.74 -3.59 -8.80
N MET A 8 15.57 -4.77 -8.19
CA MET A 8 14.31 -5.53 -8.24
C MET A 8 13.14 -4.77 -7.60
N SER A 9 13.40 -3.79 -6.72
CA SER A 9 12.33 -2.95 -6.15
C SER A 9 11.59 -2.13 -7.21
N TRP A 10 12.23 -1.86 -8.37
CA TRP A 10 11.63 -1.13 -9.48
C TRP A 10 10.46 -1.86 -10.14
N VAL A 11 10.38 -3.19 -10.03
CA VAL A 11 9.22 -3.96 -10.51
C VAL A 11 7.92 -3.45 -9.87
N GLY A 12 8.00 -3.01 -8.61
CA GLY A 12 6.85 -2.43 -7.91
C GLY A 12 6.44 -1.01 -8.39
N ILE A 13 7.22 -0.36 -9.25
CA ILE A 13 6.88 0.95 -9.83
C ILE A 13 5.66 0.84 -10.74
N ALA A 14 5.44 -0.32 -11.40
CA ALA A 14 4.28 -0.54 -12.26
C ALA A 14 2.94 -0.27 -11.53
N PHE A 15 2.83 -0.64 -10.24
CA PHE A 15 1.65 -0.32 -9.42
C PHE A 15 1.45 1.19 -9.19
N GLY A 16 2.49 1.99 -9.33
CA GLY A 16 2.42 3.44 -9.23
C GLY A 16 1.69 4.12 -10.40
N PHE A 17 1.31 3.40 -11.45
CA PHE A 17 0.60 3.96 -12.60
C PHE A 17 -0.92 3.85 -12.52
N LYS A 18 -1.49 3.31 -11.45
CA LYS A 18 -2.95 3.13 -11.29
C LYS A 18 -3.75 4.44 -11.43
N TRP A 19 -3.15 5.58 -11.18
CA TRP A 19 -3.76 6.89 -11.37
C TRP A 19 -4.19 7.16 -12.82
N ALA A 20 -3.56 6.50 -13.80
CA ALA A 20 -3.83 6.75 -15.22
C ALA A 20 -5.25 6.30 -15.64
N TRP A 21 -5.81 5.26 -15.00
CA TRP A 21 -7.17 4.79 -15.28
C TRP A 21 -8.16 5.03 -14.13
N ALA A 22 -7.71 5.57 -13.00
CA ALA A 22 -8.59 5.93 -11.88
C ALA A 22 -9.76 6.88 -12.30
N PRO A 23 -9.57 7.83 -13.25
CA PRO A 23 -10.66 8.64 -13.77
C PRO A 23 -11.83 7.84 -14.36
N LEU A 24 -11.56 6.64 -14.90
CA LEU A 24 -12.61 5.75 -15.40
C LEU A 24 -13.51 5.26 -14.25
N VAL A 25 -12.90 4.91 -13.11
CA VAL A 25 -13.61 4.47 -11.90
C VAL A 25 -14.45 5.59 -11.29
N ASP A 26 -14.00 6.85 -11.43
CA ASP A 26 -14.76 8.02 -10.97
C ASP A 26 -15.94 8.38 -11.86
N ARG A 27 -15.83 8.14 -13.18
CA ARG A 27 -16.75 8.71 -14.16
C ARG A 27 -17.62 7.69 -14.90
N LEU A 28 -17.11 6.49 -15.17
CA LEU A 28 -17.83 5.50 -15.99
C LEU A 28 -18.82 4.70 -15.14
N PRO A 29 -20.11 4.72 -15.47
CA PRO A 29 -21.06 3.76 -14.95
C PRO A 29 -20.85 2.40 -15.62
N ILE A 30 -20.96 1.32 -14.86
CA ILE A 30 -21.01 -0.02 -15.42
C ILE A 30 -22.47 -0.32 -15.77
N PRO A 31 -22.79 -0.62 -17.05
CA PRO A 31 -24.17 -0.88 -17.47
C PRO A 31 -24.86 -1.93 -16.59
N LEU A 32 -26.12 -1.73 -16.27
CA LEU A 32 -26.97 -2.57 -15.40
C LEU A 32 -26.53 -2.59 -13.94
N LEU A 33 -25.25 -2.79 -13.64
CA LEU A 33 -24.74 -2.92 -12.26
C LEU A 33 -24.80 -1.60 -11.50
N THR A 34 -24.41 -0.49 -12.13
CA THR A 34 -24.43 0.82 -11.46
C THR A 34 -25.83 1.26 -11.10
N ALA A 35 -26.84 0.92 -11.91
CA ALA A 35 -28.24 1.22 -11.60
C ALA A 35 -28.76 0.41 -10.40
N ALA A 36 -28.29 -0.83 -10.22
CA ALA A 36 -28.74 -1.73 -9.16
C ALA A 36 -27.97 -1.56 -7.84
N LEU A 37 -26.66 -1.32 -7.90
CA LEU A 37 -25.76 -1.41 -6.76
C LEU A 37 -25.07 -0.09 -6.42
N GLY A 38 -25.11 0.88 -7.31
CA GLY A 38 -24.32 2.09 -7.24
C GLY A 38 -22.95 1.94 -7.92
N ARG A 39 -22.22 3.05 -8.04
CA ARG A 39 -20.99 3.12 -8.84
C ARG A 39 -19.83 2.36 -8.19
N ARG A 40 -19.54 2.61 -6.91
CA ARG A 40 -18.38 2.04 -6.23
C ARG A 40 -18.49 0.54 -6.06
N ARG A 41 -19.66 0.07 -5.64
CA ARG A 41 -19.92 -1.36 -5.47
C ARG A 41 -19.87 -2.12 -6.80
N SER A 42 -20.33 -1.51 -7.89
CA SER A 42 -20.24 -2.11 -9.23
C SER A 42 -18.80 -2.32 -9.68
N TRP A 43 -17.95 -1.30 -9.53
CA TRP A 43 -16.53 -1.42 -9.88
C TRP A 43 -15.79 -2.44 -8.98
N LEU A 44 -16.11 -2.49 -7.68
CA LEU A 44 -15.57 -3.50 -6.77
C LEU A 44 -15.95 -4.91 -7.20
N LEU A 45 -17.22 -5.15 -7.52
CA LEU A 45 -17.69 -6.48 -7.95
C LEU A 45 -17.04 -6.94 -9.26
N VAL A 46 -16.95 -6.05 -10.26
CA VAL A 46 -16.30 -6.38 -11.53
C VAL A 46 -14.83 -6.68 -11.33
N ALA A 47 -14.13 -5.88 -10.53
CA ALA A 47 -12.72 -6.12 -10.22
C ALA A 47 -12.52 -7.45 -9.45
N GLN A 48 -13.35 -7.74 -8.45
CA GLN A 48 -13.31 -9.00 -7.69
C GLN A 48 -13.62 -10.22 -8.57
N ALA A 49 -14.61 -10.12 -9.46
CA ALA A 49 -14.91 -11.17 -10.41
C ALA A 49 -13.74 -11.42 -11.39
N ALA A 50 -13.11 -10.36 -11.87
CA ALA A 50 -11.91 -10.45 -12.71
C ALA A 50 -10.72 -11.09 -11.99
N ILE A 51 -10.49 -10.75 -10.72
CA ILE A 51 -9.47 -11.38 -9.87
C ILE A 51 -9.75 -12.88 -9.73
N MET A 52 -10.99 -13.26 -9.38
CA MET A 52 -11.38 -14.67 -9.27
C MET A 52 -11.19 -15.41 -10.59
N ALA A 53 -11.64 -14.84 -11.71
CA ALA A 53 -11.48 -15.45 -13.02
C ALA A 53 -10.01 -15.65 -13.39
N ALA A 54 -9.15 -14.65 -13.15
CA ALA A 54 -7.72 -14.75 -13.38
C ALA A 54 -7.06 -15.84 -12.52
N LEU A 55 -7.36 -15.90 -11.22
CA LEU A 55 -6.87 -16.94 -10.31
C LEU A 55 -7.35 -18.34 -10.70
N CYS A 56 -8.62 -18.50 -11.08
CA CYS A 56 -9.15 -19.77 -11.56
C CYS A 56 -8.47 -20.20 -12.88
N THR A 57 -8.26 -19.28 -13.81
CA THR A 57 -7.56 -19.58 -15.07
C THR A 57 -6.11 -19.98 -14.81
N MET A 58 -5.40 -19.29 -13.91
CA MET A 58 -4.06 -19.67 -13.48
C MET A 58 -4.04 -21.06 -12.81
N ALA A 59 -5.04 -21.36 -11.97
CA ALA A 59 -5.19 -22.68 -11.36
C ALA A 59 -5.37 -23.81 -12.38
N LEU A 60 -6.05 -23.52 -13.48
CA LEU A 60 -6.35 -24.52 -14.54
C LEU A 60 -5.27 -24.58 -15.63
N THR A 61 -4.21 -23.79 -15.52
CA THR A 61 -3.13 -23.73 -16.51
C THR A 61 -1.81 -24.12 -15.89
N ASP A 62 -1.20 -25.20 -16.39
CA ASP A 62 0.13 -25.61 -15.93
C ASP A 62 1.22 -24.72 -16.59
N PRO A 63 1.98 -23.94 -15.81
CA PRO A 63 3.03 -23.07 -16.33
C PRO A 63 4.17 -23.81 -17.03
N ARG A 64 4.39 -25.11 -16.75
CA ARG A 64 5.38 -25.92 -17.47
C ARG A 64 5.01 -26.12 -18.94
N ASN A 65 3.71 -26.19 -19.24
CA ASN A 65 3.19 -26.47 -20.59
C ASN A 65 2.72 -25.19 -21.29
N ALA A 66 2.28 -24.17 -20.54
CA ALA A 66 1.63 -22.98 -21.08
C ALA A 66 1.99 -21.72 -20.25
N LEU A 67 3.25 -21.31 -20.29
CA LEU A 67 3.74 -20.15 -19.52
C LEU A 67 3.10 -18.83 -19.98
N THR A 68 2.96 -18.63 -21.30
CA THR A 68 2.41 -17.38 -21.87
C THR A 68 0.98 -17.05 -21.38
N PRO A 69 0.01 -17.98 -21.39
CA PRO A 69 -1.30 -17.74 -20.78
C PRO A 69 -1.22 -17.37 -19.28
N VAL A 70 -0.36 -18.04 -18.51
CA VAL A 70 -0.18 -17.73 -17.07
C VAL A 70 0.33 -16.31 -16.87
N VAL A 71 1.28 -15.84 -17.71
CA VAL A 71 1.78 -14.45 -17.66
C VAL A 71 0.67 -13.45 -17.97
N TRP A 72 -0.16 -13.69 -18.99
CA TRP A 72 -1.29 -12.82 -19.29
C TRP A 72 -2.34 -12.79 -18.16
N CYS A 73 -2.63 -13.95 -17.56
CA CYS A 73 -3.50 -14.01 -16.38
C CYS A 73 -2.91 -13.24 -15.19
N ALA A 74 -1.60 -13.31 -14.97
CA ALA A 74 -0.93 -12.54 -13.92
C ALA A 74 -1.01 -11.02 -14.17
N ILE A 75 -0.86 -10.58 -15.42
CA ILE A 75 -1.05 -9.17 -15.81
C ILE A 75 -2.51 -8.74 -15.60
N ALA A 76 -3.48 -9.57 -16.02
CA ALA A 76 -4.89 -9.29 -15.83
C ALA A 76 -5.25 -9.22 -14.32
N LEU A 77 -4.69 -10.15 -13.52
CA LEU A 77 -4.82 -10.16 -12.06
C LEU A 77 -4.29 -8.88 -11.43
N ALA A 78 -3.08 -8.44 -11.83
CA ALA A 78 -2.47 -7.21 -11.33
C ALA A 78 -3.31 -5.97 -11.68
N PHE A 79 -3.82 -5.89 -12.92
CA PHE A 79 -4.69 -4.79 -13.35
C PHE A 79 -6.03 -4.79 -12.61
N ALA A 80 -6.68 -5.94 -12.46
CA ALA A 80 -7.93 -6.08 -11.72
C ALA A 80 -7.74 -5.75 -10.23
N SER A 81 -6.63 -6.19 -9.62
CA SER A 81 -6.28 -5.87 -8.24
C SER A 81 -6.06 -4.37 -8.03
N ALA A 82 -5.33 -3.71 -8.95
CA ALA A 82 -5.14 -2.26 -8.89
C ALA A 82 -6.46 -1.50 -9.09
N THR A 83 -7.36 -2.01 -9.92
CA THR A 83 -8.71 -1.43 -10.12
C THR A 83 -9.58 -1.60 -8.88
N GLN A 84 -9.52 -2.78 -8.23
CA GLN A 84 -10.18 -2.99 -6.93
C GLN A 84 -9.66 -2.02 -5.88
N ASP A 85 -8.34 -1.82 -5.80
CA ASP A 85 -7.69 -0.91 -4.85
C ASP A 85 -8.18 0.54 -5.04
N ILE A 86 -8.25 1.03 -6.29
CA ILE A 86 -8.81 2.35 -6.62
C ILE A 86 -10.27 2.47 -6.14
N ALA A 87 -11.11 1.49 -6.45
CA ALA A 87 -12.53 1.53 -6.11
C ALA A 87 -12.76 1.41 -4.60
N LEU A 88 -11.96 0.58 -3.91
CA LEU A 88 -12.04 0.37 -2.46
C LEU A 88 -11.57 1.60 -1.68
N ASP A 89 -10.46 2.23 -2.12
CA ASP A 89 -10.00 3.47 -1.52
C ASP A 89 -11.04 4.59 -1.64
N ALA A 90 -11.64 4.74 -2.82
CA ALA A 90 -12.71 5.71 -3.04
C ALA A 90 -13.95 5.39 -2.18
N PHE A 91 -14.38 4.12 -2.13
CA PHE A 91 -15.49 3.67 -1.28
C PHE A 91 -15.23 4.01 0.20
N ARG A 92 -14.02 3.74 0.71
CA ARG A 92 -13.61 4.04 2.08
C ARG A 92 -13.66 5.54 2.38
N ILE A 93 -13.14 6.37 1.47
CA ILE A 93 -13.11 7.83 1.63
C ILE A 93 -14.51 8.40 1.63
N GLU A 94 -15.38 7.93 0.74
CA GLU A 94 -16.76 8.39 0.61
C GLU A 94 -17.69 7.86 1.72
N SER A 95 -17.28 6.79 2.44
CA SER A 95 -18.09 6.15 3.48
C SER A 95 -18.01 6.81 4.87
N GLY A 96 -17.10 7.74 5.09
CA GLY A 96 -16.92 8.39 6.38
C GLY A 96 -16.45 9.82 6.28
N ASP A 97 -16.79 10.60 7.28
CA ASP A 97 -16.35 11.99 7.41
C ASP A 97 -14.84 12.09 7.75
N SER A 98 -14.31 13.30 7.74
CA SER A 98 -12.88 13.57 7.99
C SER A 98 -12.41 13.12 9.38
N GLN A 99 -13.30 13.09 10.38
CA GLN A 99 -12.95 12.67 11.75
C GLN A 99 -12.74 11.16 11.84
N HIS A 100 -13.51 10.37 11.08
CA HIS A 100 -13.43 8.90 11.09
C HIS A 100 -12.37 8.32 10.13
N GLN A 101 -11.79 9.13 9.23
CA GLN A 101 -10.81 8.64 8.25
C GLN A 101 -9.59 7.94 8.89
N ALA A 102 -9.16 8.36 10.07
CA ALA A 102 -8.06 7.72 10.78
C ALA A 102 -8.41 6.30 11.26
N ALA A 103 -9.64 6.11 11.79
CA ALA A 103 -10.12 4.80 12.21
C ALA A 103 -10.37 3.88 11.01
N LEU A 104 -10.98 4.40 9.95
CA LEU A 104 -11.17 3.67 8.69
C LEU A 104 -9.82 3.25 8.08
N SER A 105 -8.81 4.09 8.16
CA SER A 105 -7.46 3.77 7.69
C SER A 105 -6.79 2.67 8.51
N ALA A 106 -6.96 2.68 9.84
CA ALA A 106 -6.40 1.65 10.71
C ALA A 106 -7.04 0.28 10.44
N THR A 107 -8.38 0.22 10.31
CA THR A 107 -9.10 -1.04 10.00
C THR A 107 -8.77 -1.54 8.60
N TYR A 108 -8.66 -0.64 7.61
CA TYR A 108 -8.21 -0.96 6.25
C TYR A 108 -6.81 -1.59 6.27
N MET A 109 -5.86 -0.99 6.99
CA MET A 109 -4.50 -1.51 7.10
C MET A 109 -4.44 -2.86 7.82
N ALA A 110 -5.29 -3.07 8.83
CA ALA A 110 -5.41 -4.36 9.51
C ALA A 110 -5.88 -5.46 8.54
N GLY A 111 -6.95 -5.21 7.78
CA GLY A 111 -7.45 -6.12 6.76
C GLY A 111 -6.40 -6.43 5.69
N TYR A 112 -5.69 -5.40 5.20
CA TYR A 112 -4.60 -5.56 4.24
C TYR A 112 -3.49 -6.48 4.76
N ARG A 113 -3.05 -6.29 6.02
CA ARG A 113 -1.99 -7.12 6.62
C ARG A 113 -2.41 -8.57 6.81
N LEU A 114 -3.65 -8.81 7.29
CA LEU A 114 -4.20 -10.16 7.44
C LEU A 114 -4.31 -10.87 6.08
N ALA A 115 -4.82 -10.17 5.06
CA ALA A 115 -4.92 -10.70 3.71
C ALA A 115 -3.53 -11.00 3.10
N MET A 116 -2.52 -10.16 3.37
CA MET A 116 -1.14 -10.38 2.90
C MET A 116 -0.54 -11.67 3.50
N ILE A 117 -0.80 -11.95 4.80
CA ILE A 117 -0.37 -13.19 5.44
C ILE A 117 -1.09 -14.38 4.80
N TRP A 118 -2.41 -14.29 4.63
CA TRP A 118 -3.22 -15.35 4.02
C TRP A 118 -2.79 -15.65 2.59
N ALA A 119 -2.67 -14.62 1.75
CA ALA A 119 -2.27 -14.78 0.35
C ALA A 119 -0.81 -15.25 0.18
N GLY A 120 0.09 -14.91 1.10
CA GLY A 120 1.48 -15.34 1.08
C GLY A 120 1.68 -16.70 1.77
N ALA A 121 1.69 -16.69 3.10
CA ALA A 121 1.96 -17.89 3.90
C ALA A 121 0.85 -18.92 3.76
N GLY A 122 -0.42 -18.52 3.69
CA GLY A 122 -1.55 -19.43 3.52
C GLY A 122 -1.51 -20.18 2.20
N ALA A 123 -1.20 -19.51 1.09
CA ALA A 123 -1.08 -20.16 -0.21
C ALA A 123 0.05 -21.20 -0.23
N LEU A 124 1.21 -20.87 0.35
CA LEU A 124 2.33 -21.80 0.46
C LEU A 124 2.00 -22.99 1.36
N TRP A 125 1.32 -22.75 2.48
CA TRP A 125 0.89 -23.81 3.38
C TRP A 125 -0.11 -24.77 2.71
N ILE A 126 -1.08 -24.24 1.95
CA ILE A 126 -2.04 -25.06 1.21
C ILE A 126 -1.33 -25.88 0.14
N ALA A 127 -0.40 -25.28 -0.62
CA ALA A 127 0.39 -26.01 -1.60
C ALA A 127 1.17 -27.15 -0.93
N ALA A 128 1.95 -26.85 0.13
CA ALA A 128 2.74 -27.86 0.84
C ALA A 128 1.89 -28.99 1.45
N ALA A 129 0.69 -28.67 1.97
CA ALA A 129 -0.23 -29.68 2.52
C ALA A 129 -0.83 -30.63 1.45
N ASN A 130 -0.78 -30.22 0.17
CA ASN A 130 -1.27 -31.01 -0.96
C ASN A 130 -0.14 -31.62 -1.81
N GLU A 131 1.13 -31.43 -1.41
CA GLU A 131 2.26 -32.08 -2.05
C GLU A 131 2.32 -33.57 -1.63
N THR A 132 2.59 -34.42 -2.60
CA THR A 132 2.87 -35.85 -2.36
C THR A 132 4.38 -36.07 -2.34
N PRO A 133 4.91 -37.04 -1.54
CA PRO A 133 6.32 -37.36 -1.57
C PRO A 133 6.75 -37.77 -2.99
N SER A 134 7.49 -36.91 -3.68
CA SER A 134 8.04 -37.16 -5.00
C SER A 134 9.38 -36.44 -5.15
N ALA A 135 10.18 -36.88 -6.13
CA ALA A 135 11.43 -36.22 -6.47
C ALA A 135 11.22 -34.84 -7.18
N ASP A 136 10.01 -34.58 -7.66
CA ASP A 136 9.66 -33.36 -8.35
C ASP A 136 9.41 -32.23 -7.33
N LEU A 137 10.21 -31.18 -7.41
CA LEU A 137 10.07 -29.95 -6.60
C LEU A 137 8.82 -29.14 -6.93
N TYR A 138 8.20 -29.35 -8.10
CA TYR A 138 6.99 -28.68 -8.53
C TYR A 138 5.89 -29.69 -8.83
N GLN A 139 4.79 -29.56 -8.11
CA GLN A 139 3.59 -30.37 -8.31
C GLN A 139 2.41 -29.46 -8.69
N TYR A 140 2.00 -29.55 -9.95
CA TYR A 140 0.89 -28.72 -10.48
C TYR A 140 -0.39 -28.87 -9.64
N ALA A 141 -0.75 -30.10 -9.23
CA ALA A 141 -1.98 -30.34 -8.47
C ALA A 141 -2.02 -29.58 -7.12
N ALA A 142 -0.88 -29.50 -6.42
CA ALA A 142 -0.76 -28.77 -5.17
C ALA A 142 -0.99 -27.24 -5.37
N TRP A 143 -0.35 -26.67 -6.37
CA TRP A 143 -0.51 -25.26 -6.72
C TRP A 143 -1.90 -24.95 -7.28
N ARG A 144 -2.49 -25.84 -8.07
CA ARG A 144 -3.88 -25.73 -8.52
C ARG A 144 -4.82 -25.56 -7.34
N THR A 145 -4.68 -26.40 -6.32
CA THR A 145 -5.50 -26.32 -5.10
C THR A 145 -5.29 -24.99 -4.40
N ALA A 146 -4.03 -24.54 -4.22
CA ALA A 146 -3.74 -23.26 -3.59
C ALA A 146 -4.39 -22.07 -4.33
N TYR A 147 -4.26 -22.00 -5.65
CA TYR A 147 -4.88 -20.93 -6.44
C TYR A 147 -6.41 -20.97 -6.39
N LEU A 148 -7.04 -22.14 -6.40
CA LEU A 148 -8.50 -22.26 -6.27
C LEU A 148 -8.98 -21.79 -4.89
N VAL A 149 -8.27 -22.15 -3.82
CA VAL A 149 -8.61 -21.67 -2.46
C VAL A 149 -8.43 -20.15 -2.37
N MET A 150 -7.37 -19.60 -2.98
CA MET A 150 -7.19 -18.14 -3.04
C MET A 150 -8.32 -17.45 -3.83
N ALA A 151 -8.77 -18.04 -4.95
CA ALA A 151 -9.92 -17.54 -5.68
C ALA A 151 -11.20 -17.56 -4.83
N MET A 152 -11.48 -18.65 -4.11
CA MET A 152 -12.63 -18.77 -3.19
C MET A 152 -12.54 -17.78 -2.02
N SER A 153 -11.35 -17.38 -1.61
CA SER A 153 -11.13 -16.37 -0.56
C SER A 153 -11.64 -14.98 -0.95
N MET A 154 -11.98 -14.74 -2.21
CA MET A 154 -12.64 -13.51 -2.66
C MET A 154 -14.13 -13.45 -2.32
N LEU A 155 -14.77 -14.61 -2.09
CA LEU A 155 -16.23 -14.68 -1.82
C LEU A 155 -16.67 -13.87 -0.59
N PRO A 156 -15.99 -13.91 0.57
CA PRO A 156 -16.30 -13.03 1.68
C PRO A 156 -16.28 -11.54 1.30
N GLY A 157 -15.28 -11.12 0.48
CA GLY A 157 -15.19 -9.75 -0.01
C GLY A 157 -16.35 -9.38 -0.93
N ILE A 158 -16.76 -10.26 -1.83
CA ILE A 158 -17.93 -10.09 -2.68
C ILE A 158 -19.20 -9.96 -1.84
N LEU A 159 -19.37 -10.84 -0.85
CA LEU A 159 -20.52 -10.78 0.06
C LEU A 159 -20.59 -9.45 0.81
N VAL A 160 -19.46 -8.98 1.35
CA VAL A 160 -19.38 -7.68 2.02
C VAL A 160 -19.78 -6.54 1.07
N VAL A 161 -19.30 -6.54 -0.18
CA VAL A 161 -19.68 -5.53 -1.17
C VAL A 161 -21.18 -5.57 -1.47
N LEU A 162 -21.77 -6.76 -1.57
CA LEU A 162 -23.22 -6.92 -1.81
C LEU A 162 -24.07 -6.44 -0.63
N LEU A 163 -23.60 -6.62 0.59
CA LEU A 163 -24.30 -6.22 1.82
C LEU A 163 -24.05 -4.77 2.23
N SER A 164 -22.98 -4.16 1.76
CA SER A 164 -22.64 -2.78 2.09
C SER A 164 -23.60 -1.79 1.44
N LYS A 165 -23.74 -0.62 2.05
CA LYS A 165 -24.47 0.51 1.45
C LYS A 165 -23.52 1.26 0.50
N GLU A 166 -24.06 1.64 -0.68
CA GLU A 166 -23.33 2.56 -1.55
C GLU A 166 -23.18 3.91 -0.87
N PRO A 167 -21.99 4.51 -0.87
CA PRO A 167 -21.81 5.88 -0.40
C PRO A 167 -22.68 6.86 -1.19
N ALA A 168 -23.04 7.98 -0.57
CA ALA A 168 -23.84 9.00 -1.24
C ALA A 168 -23.12 9.48 -2.51
N PRO A 169 -23.77 9.47 -3.68
CA PRO A 169 -23.13 9.85 -4.94
C PRO A 169 -22.76 11.34 -4.89
N ALA A 170 -21.47 11.63 -5.08
CA ALA A 170 -21.06 13.02 -5.28
C ALA A 170 -21.65 13.56 -6.60
N PRO A 171 -22.19 14.79 -6.62
CA PRO A 171 -22.78 15.35 -7.81
C PRO A 171 -21.70 15.58 -8.88
N LEU A 172 -21.72 14.76 -9.93
CA LEU A 172 -20.86 14.93 -11.10
C LEU A 172 -21.51 15.90 -12.06
N ARG A 173 -20.75 16.88 -12.57
CA ARG A 173 -21.23 17.73 -13.65
C ARG A 173 -21.39 16.90 -14.92
N PRO A 174 -22.58 16.90 -15.55
CA PRO A 174 -22.79 16.18 -16.80
C PRO A 174 -21.91 16.82 -17.90
N ALA A 175 -21.14 16.01 -18.60
CA ALA A 175 -20.35 16.44 -19.74
C ALA A 175 -21.25 16.51 -20.97
N ARG A 176 -21.18 17.58 -21.75
CA ARG A 176 -22.00 17.80 -22.97
C ARG A 176 -21.43 17.09 -24.19
N ASN A 177 -20.12 16.84 -24.20
CA ASN A 177 -19.41 16.17 -25.28
C ASN A 177 -18.21 15.37 -24.78
N ALA A 178 -17.61 14.55 -25.65
CA ALA A 178 -16.47 13.70 -25.29
C ALA A 178 -15.23 14.53 -24.86
N GLY A 179 -15.03 15.72 -25.41
CA GLY A 179 -13.93 16.61 -25.04
C GLY A 179 -14.09 17.15 -23.62
N GLU A 180 -15.28 17.63 -23.25
CA GLU A 180 -15.60 18.06 -21.88
C GLU A 180 -15.50 16.90 -20.90
N TRP A 181 -15.93 15.71 -21.32
CA TRP A 181 -15.78 14.51 -20.49
C TRP A 181 -14.32 14.21 -20.20
N LEU A 182 -13.47 14.21 -21.23
CA LEU A 182 -12.04 13.95 -21.10
C LEU A 182 -11.34 15.00 -20.22
N GLN A 183 -11.65 16.28 -20.47
CA GLN A 183 -11.13 17.37 -19.66
C GLN A 183 -11.56 17.27 -18.19
N SER A 184 -12.83 16.98 -17.94
CA SER A 184 -13.37 16.86 -16.58
C SER A 184 -12.94 15.59 -15.88
N ALA A 185 -12.60 14.52 -16.60
CA ALA A 185 -12.13 13.27 -16.03
C ALA A 185 -10.61 13.27 -15.75
N LEU A 186 -9.81 13.84 -16.67
CA LEU A 186 -8.35 13.77 -16.59
C LEU A 186 -7.70 15.03 -16.02
N ILE A 187 -8.17 16.22 -16.43
CA ILE A 187 -7.51 17.49 -16.09
C ILE A 187 -8.10 18.11 -14.82
N GLU A 188 -9.41 18.09 -14.69
CA GLU A 188 -10.10 18.82 -13.61
C GLU A 188 -9.75 18.33 -12.20
N PRO A 189 -9.55 17.00 -11.93
CA PRO A 189 -9.14 16.55 -10.60
C PRO A 189 -7.81 17.14 -10.14
N PHE A 190 -6.85 17.30 -11.06
CA PHE A 190 -5.56 17.93 -10.77
C PHE A 190 -5.67 19.45 -10.66
N ALA A 191 -6.38 20.07 -11.59
CA ALA A 191 -6.61 21.51 -11.59
C ALA A 191 -7.38 21.96 -10.34
N GLU A 192 -8.35 21.18 -9.89
CA GLU A 192 -9.09 21.42 -8.65
C GLU A 192 -8.17 21.38 -7.44
N PHE A 193 -7.33 20.37 -7.33
CA PHE A 193 -6.37 20.25 -6.23
C PHE A 193 -5.41 21.44 -6.19
N VAL A 194 -4.84 21.82 -7.34
CA VAL A 194 -3.94 22.97 -7.43
C VAL A 194 -4.67 24.28 -7.13
N ARG A 195 -5.89 24.49 -7.63
CA ARG A 195 -6.70 25.70 -7.34
C ARG A 195 -7.04 25.80 -5.85
N ARG A 196 -7.40 24.67 -5.21
CA ARG A 196 -7.77 24.60 -3.79
C ARG A 196 -6.59 24.89 -2.88
N HIS A 197 -5.41 24.37 -3.19
CA HIS A 197 -4.22 24.50 -2.35
C HIS A 197 -3.23 25.57 -2.82
N ARG A 198 -3.37 26.06 -4.07
CA ARG A 198 -2.50 27.10 -4.65
C ARG A 198 -1.00 26.73 -4.51
N TRP A 199 -0.16 27.62 -4.00
CA TRP A 199 1.27 27.35 -3.75
C TRP A 199 1.53 26.23 -2.74
N HIS A 200 0.61 26.01 -1.81
CA HIS A 200 0.72 24.92 -0.85
C HIS A 200 0.59 23.54 -1.50
N ALA A 201 0.04 23.43 -2.72
CA ALA A 201 -0.02 22.19 -3.46
C ALA A 201 1.38 21.57 -3.65
N VAL A 202 2.40 22.37 -3.97
CA VAL A 202 3.78 21.88 -4.12
C VAL A 202 4.31 21.31 -2.82
N LEU A 203 4.09 22.00 -1.70
CA LEU A 203 4.52 21.53 -0.38
C LEU A 203 3.82 20.23 0.02
N ILE A 204 2.50 20.12 -0.20
CA ILE A 204 1.72 18.92 0.09
C ILE A 204 2.20 17.74 -0.78
N LEU A 205 2.36 17.95 -2.09
CA LEU A 205 2.84 16.91 -3.00
C LEU A 205 4.28 16.49 -2.68
N SER A 206 5.14 17.42 -2.29
CA SER A 206 6.49 17.11 -1.82
C SER A 206 6.47 16.26 -0.56
N LEU A 207 5.59 16.59 0.41
CA LEU A 207 5.41 15.78 1.61
C LEU A 207 4.92 14.38 1.26
N ILE A 208 3.93 14.25 0.38
CA ILE A 208 3.42 12.95 -0.07
C ILE A 208 4.52 12.10 -0.72
N ALA A 209 5.29 12.71 -1.62
CA ALA A 209 6.35 12.01 -2.34
C ALA A 209 7.52 11.57 -1.45
N THR A 210 7.80 12.32 -0.36
CA THR A 210 9.00 12.11 0.46
C THR A 210 8.75 11.37 1.77
N TYR A 211 7.53 11.39 2.30
CA TYR A 211 7.19 10.87 3.62
C TYR A 211 7.67 9.44 3.87
N ARG A 212 7.55 8.57 2.87
CA ARG A 212 7.90 7.15 2.97
C ARG A 212 9.30 6.79 2.48
N ILE A 213 10.11 7.76 2.03
CA ILE A 213 11.45 7.47 1.45
C ILE A 213 12.32 6.74 2.46
N SER A 214 12.41 7.26 3.68
CA SER A 214 13.24 6.70 4.76
C SER A 214 12.93 5.22 5.00
N ASP A 215 11.64 4.88 5.20
CA ASP A 215 11.18 3.51 5.47
C ASP A 215 11.38 2.56 4.27
N VAL A 216 11.05 3.01 3.06
CA VAL A 216 11.12 2.17 1.87
C VAL A 216 12.55 1.88 1.47
N VAL A 217 13.43 2.90 1.53
CA VAL A 217 14.86 2.76 1.22
C VAL A 217 15.53 1.82 2.23
N MET A 218 15.27 2.00 3.53
CA MET A 218 15.78 1.13 4.59
C MET A 218 15.26 -0.30 4.44
N GLY A 219 13.94 -0.46 4.24
CA GLY A 219 13.27 -1.76 4.23
C GLY A 219 13.76 -2.73 3.16
N ILE A 220 14.25 -2.24 2.00
CA ILE A 220 14.83 -3.09 0.94
C ILE A 220 16.08 -3.82 1.44
N MET A 221 16.89 -3.16 2.26
CA MET A 221 18.13 -3.74 2.78
C MET A 221 17.97 -4.47 4.12
N ALA A 222 16.80 -4.48 4.72
CA ALA A 222 16.57 -5.15 5.99
C ALA A 222 16.79 -6.68 5.91
N ASN A 223 16.23 -7.36 4.91
CA ASN A 223 16.42 -8.80 4.75
C ASN A 223 17.88 -9.20 4.45
N PRO A 224 18.59 -8.56 3.47
CA PRO A 224 20.04 -8.79 3.31
C PRO A 224 20.83 -8.56 4.59
N PHE A 225 20.52 -7.50 5.33
CA PHE A 225 21.16 -7.20 6.60
C PHE A 225 21.02 -8.33 7.62
N TYR A 226 19.82 -8.91 7.81
CA TYR A 226 19.63 -10.03 8.73
C TYR A 226 20.49 -11.24 8.35
N VAL A 227 20.55 -11.57 7.06
CA VAL A 227 21.37 -12.68 6.55
C VAL A 227 22.83 -12.43 6.80
N ASP A 228 23.33 -11.23 6.52
CA ASP A 228 24.73 -10.86 6.66
C ASP A 228 25.15 -10.77 8.14
N MET A 229 24.20 -10.48 9.06
CA MET A 229 24.41 -10.53 10.51
C MET A 229 24.35 -11.95 11.09
N GLY A 230 24.12 -12.97 10.26
CA GLY A 230 24.12 -14.37 10.65
C GLY A 230 22.82 -14.90 11.24
N TYR A 231 21.70 -14.15 11.15
CA TYR A 231 20.40 -14.64 11.60
C TYR A 231 19.90 -15.75 10.69
N THR A 232 19.36 -16.82 11.29
CA THR A 232 18.79 -17.94 10.54
C THR A 232 17.47 -17.57 9.87
N LYS A 233 17.11 -18.29 8.79
CA LYS A 233 15.83 -18.08 8.12
C LYS A 233 14.63 -18.26 9.05
N GLY A 234 14.72 -19.20 10.01
CA GLY A 234 13.67 -19.44 11.01
C GLY A 234 13.49 -18.26 11.96
N GLU A 235 14.58 -17.72 12.51
CA GLU A 235 14.58 -16.55 13.39
C GLU A 235 14.01 -15.33 12.68
N VAL A 236 14.47 -15.06 11.46
CA VAL A 236 13.97 -13.95 10.65
C VAL A 236 12.46 -14.13 10.37
N ALA A 237 12.02 -15.34 9.98
CA ALA A 237 10.62 -15.58 9.71
C ALA A 237 9.74 -15.39 10.96
N ALA A 238 10.13 -15.95 12.11
CA ALA A 238 9.37 -15.82 13.35
C ALA A 238 9.29 -14.38 13.83
N ILE A 239 10.42 -13.67 13.86
CA ILE A 239 10.49 -12.32 14.44
C ILE A 239 9.94 -11.27 13.46
N THR A 240 10.35 -11.30 12.19
CA THR A 240 9.95 -10.22 11.27
C THR A 240 8.60 -10.45 10.60
N LYS A 241 8.26 -11.71 10.26
CA LYS A 241 7.03 -12.01 9.48
C LYS A 241 5.81 -12.31 10.36
N VAL A 242 6.00 -12.84 11.56
CA VAL A 242 4.89 -13.11 12.48
C VAL A 242 4.81 -12.02 13.54
N TYR A 243 5.82 -11.91 14.41
CA TYR A 243 5.81 -10.95 15.48
C TYR A 243 5.78 -9.49 14.98
N GLY A 244 6.58 -9.15 13.95
CA GLY A 244 6.63 -7.81 13.37
C GLY A 244 5.27 -7.38 12.78
N VAL A 245 4.51 -8.30 12.16
CA VAL A 245 3.17 -7.98 11.65
C VAL A 245 2.22 -7.62 12.80
N ILE A 246 2.27 -8.35 13.92
CA ILE A 246 1.47 -8.04 15.11
C ILE A 246 1.80 -6.63 15.61
N MET A 247 3.09 -6.28 15.71
CA MET A 247 3.52 -4.95 16.13
C MET A 247 3.07 -3.85 15.16
N THR A 248 3.06 -4.12 13.84
CA THR A 248 2.51 -3.19 12.84
C THR A 248 1.01 -2.97 13.05
N LEU A 249 0.24 -4.02 13.31
CA LEU A 249 -1.20 -3.91 13.59
C LEU A 249 -1.47 -3.09 14.84
N VAL A 250 -0.75 -3.38 15.93
CA VAL A 250 -0.85 -2.60 17.19
C VAL A 250 -0.53 -1.13 16.93
N GLY A 251 0.57 -0.87 16.19
CA GLY A 251 0.95 0.50 15.80
C GLY A 251 -0.12 1.20 14.97
N ALA A 252 -0.75 0.51 14.02
CA ALA A 252 -1.80 1.09 13.18
C ALA A 252 -3.04 1.47 14.01
N PHE A 253 -3.48 0.61 14.94
CA PHE A 253 -4.61 0.92 15.82
C PHE A 253 -4.29 2.05 16.80
N VAL A 254 -3.09 2.06 17.38
CA VAL A 254 -2.62 3.15 18.24
C VAL A 254 -2.54 4.46 17.45
N GLY A 255 -1.97 4.43 16.24
CA GLY A 255 -1.91 5.59 15.35
C GLY A 255 -3.28 6.13 14.98
N GLY A 256 -4.24 5.26 14.66
CA GLY A 256 -5.63 5.62 14.41
C GLY A 256 -6.29 6.30 15.62
N ALA A 257 -6.15 5.71 16.81
CA ALA A 257 -6.69 6.25 18.05
C ALA A 257 -6.06 7.61 18.44
N LEU A 258 -4.75 7.75 18.28
CA LEU A 258 -4.06 9.01 18.50
C LEU A 258 -4.50 10.08 17.52
N ALA A 259 -4.73 9.74 16.24
CA ALA A 259 -5.17 10.68 15.24
C ALA A 259 -6.57 11.24 15.53
N LEU A 260 -7.47 10.43 16.11
CA LEU A 260 -8.77 10.88 16.59
C LEU A 260 -8.67 11.91 17.72
N ARG A 261 -7.66 11.77 18.61
CA ARG A 261 -7.49 12.65 19.79
C ARG A 261 -6.64 13.88 19.49
N MET A 262 -5.55 13.72 18.77
CA MET A 262 -4.52 14.75 18.57
C MET A 262 -4.56 15.41 17.19
N GLY A 263 -5.31 14.80 16.25
CA GLY A 263 -5.34 15.19 14.85
C GLY A 263 -4.24 14.51 14.00
N VAL A 264 -4.54 14.32 12.73
CA VAL A 264 -3.74 13.53 11.77
C VAL A 264 -2.30 14.06 11.62
N LEU A 265 -2.10 15.38 11.49
CA LEU A 265 -0.77 15.96 11.27
C LEU A 265 0.19 15.78 12.45
N LYS A 266 -0.31 15.80 13.70
CA LYS A 266 0.54 15.53 14.87
C LYS A 266 0.98 14.07 14.93
N VAL A 267 0.08 13.14 14.56
CA VAL A 267 0.43 11.72 14.52
C VAL A 267 1.33 11.41 13.32
N LEU A 268 1.17 12.12 12.21
CA LEU A 268 2.08 12.05 11.07
C LEU A 268 3.51 12.46 11.48
N MET A 269 3.63 13.55 12.25
CA MET A 269 4.90 13.98 12.82
C MET A 269 5.49 12.93 13.78
N LEU A 270 4.68 12.38 14.69
CA LEU A 270 5.10 11.32 15.59
C LEU A 270 5.60 10.10 14.81
N GLY A 271 4.85 9.66 13.78
CA GLY A 271 5.25 8.56 12.91
C GLY A 271 6.59 8.79 12.22
N ALA A 272 6.82 9.98 11.68
CA ALA A 272 8.08 10.34 11.03
C ALA A 272 9.27 10.34 12.01
N VAL A 273 9.08 10.86 13.23
CA VAL A 273 10.13 10.86 14.28
C VAL A 273 10.45 9.44 14.73
N LEU A 274 9.42 8.62 14.98
CA LEU A 274 9.60 7.23 15.39
C LEU A 274 10.26 6.39 14.31
N SER A 275 9.92 6.62 13.03
CA SER A 275 10.53 5.93 11.89
C SER A 275 12.02 6.31 11.73
N ALA A 276 12.36 7.59 11.84
CA ALA A 276 13.77 8.00 11.84
C ALA A 276 14.53 7.39 13.02
N GLY A 277 13.92 7.32 14.21
CA GLY A 277 14.47 6.67 15.40
C GLY A 277 14.68 5.16 15.21
N SER A 278 13.71 4.45 14.59
CA SER A 278 13.86 3.01 14.34
C SER A 278 15.00 2.70 13.36
N ASN A 279 15.22 3.55 12.36
CA ASN A 279 16.38 3.40 11.45
C ASN A 279 17.72 3.53 12.19
N LEU A 280 17.82 4.39 13.20
CA LEU A 280 19.00 4.46 14.05
C LEU A 280 19.17 3.21 14.92
N LEU A 281 18.05 2.57 15.33
CA LEU A 281 18.12 1.29 16.04
C LEU A 281 18.65 0.17 15.14
N PHE A 282 18.37 0.18 13.81
CA PHE A 282 19.02 -0.74 12.88
C PHE A 282 20.53 -0.51 12.78
N ALA A 283 20.97 0.75 12.77
CA ALA A 283 22.40 1.07 12.81
C ALA A 283 23.06 0.54 14.12
N TRP A 284 22.38 0.68 15.25
CA TRP A 284 22.82 0.13 16.52
C TRP A 284 22.83 -1.42 16.50
N LEU A 285 21.81 -2.08 15.94
CA LEU A 285 21.76 -3.53 15.82
C LEU A 285 22.97 -4.07 15.05
N GLY A 286 23.42 -3.36 14.01
CA GLY A 286 24.62 -3.69 13.26
C GLY A 286 25.91 -3.78 14.08
N THR A 287 25.93 -3.17 15.26
CA THR A 287 27.09 -3.23 16.20
C THR A 287 27.00 -4.38 17.20
N ARG A 288 25.84 -5.07 17.29
CA ARG A 288 25.58 -6.13 18.29
C ARG A 288 25.87 -7.54 17.79
N GLY A 289 26.02 -7.74 16.50
CA GLY A 289 26.16 -9.08 15.93
C GLY A 289 24.84 -9.87 16.01
N HIS A 290 24.94 -11.20 16.17
CA HIS A 290 23.77 -12.09 16.29
C HIS A 290 23.18 -12.03 17.70
N ASP A 291 22.24 -11.12 17.92
CA ASP A 291 21.51 -10.93 19.20
C ASP A 291 20.00 -10.89 18.94
N LEU A 292 19.30 -11.97 19.32
CA LEU A 292 17.86 -12.12 19.10
C LEU A 292 17.02 -11.12 19.91
N HIS A 293 17.46 -10.77 21.14
CA HIS A 293 16.72 -9.79 21.96
C HIS A 293 16.84 -8.39 21.37
N ALA A 294 18.03 -8.02 20.89
CA ALA A 294 18.23 -6.77 20.19
C ALA A 294 17.42 -6.73 18.88
N LEU A 295 17.39 -7.83 18.11
CA LEU A 295 16.56 -7.94 16.91
C LEU A 295 15.08 -7.75 17.24
N MET A 296 14.56 -8.43 18.27
CA MET A 296 13.15 -8.29 18.68
C MET A 296 12.83 -6.85 19.07
N ALA A 297 13.70 -6.18 19.83
CA ALA A 297 13.50 -4.79 20.23
C ALA A 297 13.45 -3.85 19.02
N VAL A 298 14.39 -4.01 18.07
CA VAL A 298 14.45 -3.19 16.86
C VAL A 298 13.22 -3.43 15.97
N ILE A 299 12.85 -4.70 15.75
CA ILE A 299 11.65 -5.05 14.95
C ILE A 299 10.38 -4.55 15.63
N SER A 300 10.29 -4.59 16.97
CA SER A 300 9.16 -4.01 17.69
C SER A 300 9.03 -2.50 17.42
N ALA A 301 10.12 -1.76 17.61
CA ALA A 301 10.15 -0.32 17.42
C ALA A 301 9.83 0.05 15.95
N ASP A 302 10.45 -0.63 14.99
CA ASP A 302 10.29 -0.36 13.56
C ASP A 302 8.87 -0.63 13.09
N ASN A 303 8.36 -1.83 13.34
CA ASN A 303 7.03 -2.20 12.87
C ASN A 303 5.91 -1.41 13.57
N PHE A 304 6.06 -1.13 14.86
CA PHE A 304 5.12 -0.28 15.59
C PHE A 304 5.11 1.14 15.03
N SER A 305 6.28 1.74 14.80
CA SER A 305 6.43 3.05 14.18
C SER A 305 5.84 3.11 12.77
N SER A 306 6.13 2.10 11.96
CA SER A 306 5.60 1.95 10.60
C SER A 306 4.07 1.80 10.59
N GLY A 307 3.49 1.12 11.59
CA GLY A 307 2.05 1.02 11.78
C GLY A 307 1.41 2.40 12.02
N ILE A 308 1.93 3.15 13.01
CA ILE A 308 1.48 4.51 13.32
C ILE A 308 1.60 5.42 12.10
N ALA A 309 2.80 5.45 11.48
CA ALA A 309 3.10 6.29 10.34
C ALA A 309 2.17 6.00 9.16
N THR A 310 1.93 4.72 8.84
CA THR A 310 1.09 4.32 7.73
C THR A 310 -0.36 4.68 7.95
N ALA A 311 -0.93 4.42 9.14
CA ALA A 311 -2.32 4.76 9.45
C ALA A 311 -2.55 6.28 9.38
N ALA A 312 -1.65 7.07 9.96
CA ALA A 312 -1.73 8.53 9.90
C ALA A 312 -1.58 9.06 8.47
N PHE A 313 -0.68 8.46 7.68
CA PHE A 313 -0.42 8.93 6.32
C PHE A 313 -1.59 8.61 5.38
N VAL A 314 -2.18 7.41 5.47
CA VAL A 314 -3.39 7.06 4.72
C VAL A 314 -4.55 7.98 5.09
N ALA A 315 -4.71 8.29 6.39
CA ALA A 315 -5.71 9.26 6.84
C ALA A 315 -5.44 10.67 6.29
N TYR A 316 -4.18 11.11 6.25
CA TYR A 316 -3.78 12.38 5.66
C TYR A 316 -4.12 12.47 4.17
N LEU A 317 -3.74 11.45 3.38
CA LEU A 317 -4.08 11.39 1.97
C LEU A 317 -5.59 11.44 1.74
N SER A 318 -6.35 10.73 2.59
CA SER A 318 -7.81 10.73 2.52
C SER A 318 -8.41 12.12 2.80
N SER A 319 -7.87 12.83 3.78
CA SER A 319 -8.32 14.19 4.13
C SER A 319 -8.04 15.25 3.06
N LEU A 320 -7.04 15.01 2.21
CA LEU A 320 -6.72 15.89 1.08
C LEU A 320 -7.59 15.65 -0.14
N THR A 321 -8.25 14.50 -0.20
CA THR A 321 -8.98 14.04 -1.37
C THR A 321 -10.36 14.69 -1.43
N ASN A 322 -10.72 15.25 -2.59
CA ASN A 322 -12.07 15.74 -2.84
C ASN A 322 -13.00 14.56 -3.19
N ILE A 323 -14.15 14.49 -2.52
CA ILE A 323 -15.13 13.41 -2.70
C ILE A 323 -15.62 13.29 -4.16
N GLN A 324 -15.66 14.40 -4.91
CA GLN A 324 -16.04 14.38 -6.33
C GLN A 324 -15.04 13.60 -7.22
N TYR A 325 -13.77 13.54 -6.80
CA TYR A 325 -12.66 12.92 -7.54
C TYR A 325 -11.90 11.93 -6.68
N SER A 326 -12.61 11.26 -5.77
CA SER A 326 -12.00 10.44 -4.72
C SER A 326 -11.08 9.35 -5.27
N ALA A 327 -11.50 8.61 -6.30
CA ALA A 327 -10.66 7.59 -6.92
C ALA A 327 -9.44 8.20 -7.62
N THR A 328 -9.63 9.27 -8.40
CA THR A 328 -8.55 9.88 -9.19
C THR A 328 -7.50 10.57 -8.31
N GLN A 329 -7.93 11.43 -7.39
CA GLN A 329 -7.01 12.17 -6.53
C GLN A 329 -6.28 11.24 -5.56
N TYR A 330 -7.00 10.31 -4.93
CA TYR A 330 -6.35 9.38 -4.01
C TYR A 330 -5.40 8.40 -4.73
N ALA A 331 -5.77 7.92 -5.92
CA ALA A 331 -4.88 7.11 -6.74
C ALA A 331 -3.60 7.86 -7.13
N LEU A 332 -3.69 9.16 -7.46
CA LEU A 332 -2.52 9.99 -7.71
C LEU A 332 -1.63 10.08 -6.46
N PHE A 333 -2.21 10.44 -5.31
CA PHE A 333 -1.44 10.61 -4.06
C PHE A 333 -0.78 9.29 -3.64
N SER A 334 -1.52 8.17 -3.68
CA SER A 334 -0.98 6.85 -3.36
C SER A 334 0.07 6.35 -4.37
N SER A 335 -0.04 6.77 -5.63
CA SER A 335 1.01 6.52 -6.63
C SER A 335 2.28 7.32 -6.34
N MET A 336 2.15 8.61 -6.06
CA MET A 336 3.29 9.47 -5.68
C MET A 336 4.00 8.97 -4.43
N MET A 337 3.24 8.49 -3.44
CA MET A 337 3.74 7.87 -2.20
C MET A 337 4.68 6.67 -2.48
N VAL A 338 4.49 5.99 -3.61
CA VAL A 338 5.22 4.76 -3.94
C VAL A 338 6.34 5.01 -4.95
N LEU A 339 6.11 5.87 -5.95
CA LEU A 339 7.01 6.03 -7.10
C LEU A 339 8.40 6.53 -6.70
N LEU A 340 8.48 7.69 -6.04
CA LEU A 340 9.77 8.27 -5.66
C LEU A 340 10.53 7.42 -4.63
N PRO A 341 9.90 6.94 -3.54
CA PRO A 341 10.57 6.05 -2.60
C PRO A 341 11.11 4.77 -3.25
N LYS A 342 10.35 4.11 -4.11
CA LYS A 342 10.81 2.88 -4.78
C LYS A 342 11.91 3.14 -5.80
N PHE A 343 11.85 4.26 -6.51
CA PHE A 343 12.93 4.64 -7.42
C PHE A 343 14.25 4.81 -6.65
N LEU A 344 14.24 5.56 -5.56
CA LEU A 344 15.44 5.76 -4.72
C LEU A 344 15.88 4.47 -4.03
N ALA A 345 14.95 3.63 -3.59
CA ALA A 345 15.24 2.35 -2.97
C ALA A 345 15.98 1.38 -3.91
N GLY A 346 15.83 1.54 -5.23
CA GLY A 346 16.60 0.78 -6.19
C GLY A 346 18.11 0.88 -6.02
N PHE A 347 18.60 2.02 -5.56
CA PHE A 347 20.02 2.28 -5.33
C PHE A 347 20.52 1.86 -3.94
N SER A 348 19.64 1.37 -3.05
CA SER A 348 19.99 1.03 -1.66
C SER A 348 21.13 0.03 -1.57
N GLY A 349 21.15 -0.97 -2.46
CA GLY A 349 22.19 -2.00 -2.51
C GLY A 349 23.55 -1.43 -2.89
N ASP A 350 23.60 -0.51 -3.84
CA ASP A 350 24.84 0.15 -4.27
C ASP A 350 25.42 1.00 -3.14
N VAL A 351 24.57 1.73 -2.42
CA VAL A 351 24.99 2.52 -1.26
C VAL A 351 25.51 1.62 -0.14
N VAL A 352 24.82 0.51 0.18
CA VAL A 352 25.29 -0.44 1.21
C VAL A 352 26.64 -1.07 0.81
N ASN A 353 26.83 -1.40 -0.48
CA ASN A 353 28.11 -1.92 -0.95
C ASN A 353 29.24 -0.89 -0.83
N ALA A 354 28.94 0.39 -0.99
CA ALA A 354 29.93 1.46 -0.93
C ALA A 354 30.32 1.86 0.51
N VAL A 355 29.32 1.98 1.42
CA VAL A 355 29.54 2.56 2.75
C VAL A 355 29.24 1.59 3.93
N GLY A 356 28.66 0.42 3.65
CA GLY A 356 28.22 -0.54 4.65
C GLY A 356 26.86 -0.21 5.27
N TYR A 357 26.37 -1.13 6.13
CA TYR A 357 25.01 -1.04 6.70
C TYR A 357 24.84 0.10 7.70
N THR A 358 25.79 0.27 8.63
CA THR A 358 25.64 1.28 9.71
C THR A 358 25.53 2.70 9.16
N PRO A 359 26.43 3.19 8.27
CA PRO A 359 26.28 4.50 7.65
C PRO A 359 25.02 4.60 6.76
N PHE A 360 24.63 3.51 6.09
CA PHE A 360 23.41 3.47 5.31
C PHE A 360 22.17 3.73 6.18
N PHE A 361 21.99 3.02 7.30
CA PHE A 361 20.86 3.21 8.21
C PHE A 361 20.85 4.60 8.85
N VAL A 362 22.00 5.14 9.23
CA VAL A 362 22.11 6.55 9.68
C VAL A 362 21.68 7.51 8.56
N GLY A 363 22.13 7.26 7.33
CA GLY A 363 21.74 8.05 6.17
C GLY A 363 20.23 8.03 5.94
N THR A 364 19.57 6.85 6.05
CA THR A 364 18.11 6.75 5.91
C THR A 364 17.37 7.50 7.02
N ALA A 365 17.87 7.51 8.25
CA ALA A 365 17.32 8.34 9.31
C ALA A 365 17.44 9.84 8.99
N CYS A 366 18.58 10.28 8.47
CA CYS A 366 18.79 11.68 8.07
C CYS A 366 17.88 12.12 6.92
N ILE A 367 17.56 11.22 5.97
CA ILE A 367 16.57 11.49 4.91
C ILE A 367 15.18 11.81 5.49
N GLY A 368 14.86 11.31 6.67
CA GLY A 368 13.63 11.65 7.39
C GLY A 368 13.57 13.10 7.91
N LEU A 369 14.70 13.79 8.13
CA LEU A 369 14.72 15.14 8.71
C LEU A 369 14.00 16.20 7.84
N PRO A 370 14.21 16.28 6.51
CA PRO A 370 13.45 17.19 5.66
C PRO A 370 11.94 16.97 5.72
N VAL A 371 11.50 15.74 5.93
CA VAL A 371 10.07 15.40 6.06
C VAL A 371 9.45 16.05 7.29
N LEU A 372 10.17 16.10 8.42
CA LEU A 372 9.71 16.79 9.63
C LEU A 372 9.49 18.28 9.37
N VAL A 373 10.40 18.92 8.63
CA VAL A 373 10.24 20.33 8.22
C VAL A 373 8.99 20.51 7.34
N LEU A 374 8.78 19.62 6.35
CA LEU A 374 7.59 19.68 5.49
C LEU A 374 6.29 19.51 6.28
N ILE A 375 6.26 18.63 7.30
CA ILE A 375 5.08 18.46 8.16
C ILE A 375 4.83 19.73 8.98
N VAL A 376 5.86 20.36 9.56
CA VAL A 376 5.72 21.62 10.29
C VAL A 376 5.18 22.72 9.38
N LEU A 377 5.70 22.83 8.16
CA LEU A 377 5.20 23.80 7.18
C LEU A 377 3.75 23.49 6.78
N ALA A 378 3.42 22.22 6.55
CA ALA A 378 2.06 21.79 6.24
C ALA A 378 1.07 22.09 7.39
N SER A 379 1.52 21.97 8.65
CA SER A 379 0.68 22.28 9.82
C SER A 379 0.35 23.77 9.98
N ARG A 380 1.13 24.63 9.36
CA ARG A 380 0.90 26.10 9.35
C ARG A 380 -0.07 26.54 8.26
N ILE A 381 -0.39 25.68 7.32
CA ILE A 381 -1.41 25.96 6.31
C ILE A 381 -2.76 25.99 7.02
N LYS A 382 -3.33 27.20 7.17
CA LYS A 382 -4.72 27.33 7.67
C LYS A 382 -5.62 26.61 6.68
N SER A 383 -6.33 25.59 7.13
CA SER A 383 -7.44 25.02 6.37
C SER A 383 -8.41 26.15 6.05
N THR A 384 -8.60 26.46 4.78
CA THR A 384 -9.59 27.44 4.33
C THR A 384 -10.96 26.88 4.76
N PRO A 385 -11.74 27.58 5.60
CA PRO A 385 -13.08 27.13 5.98
C PRO A 385 -13.95 27.14 4.72
N GLY A 386 -14.39 25.98 4.24
CA GLY A 386 -15.31 25.93 3.11
C GLY A 386 -15.24 24.68 2.22
N ALA A 387 -14.83 23.54 2.73
CA ALA A 387 -14.93 22.27 2.00
C ALA A 387 -15.55 21.21 2.93
N HIS A 388 -16.85 21.37 3.17
CA HIS A 388 -17.72 20.33 3.75
C HIS A 388 -18.77 19.98 2.72
#